data_978327f6985d70b108dc96a35ca5f50c
#
_entry.id   978327f6985d70b108dc96a35ca5f50c
#
_cell.length_a   1.000
_cell.length_b   1.000
_cell.length_c   1.000
_cell.angle_alpha   90.00
_cell.angle_beta   90.00
_cell.angle_gamma   90.00
#
_symmetry.space_group_name_H-M   'P 1'
#
loop_
_entity.id
_entity.type
_entity.pdbx_description
1 polymer ?
#
loop_
_entity_poly.entity_id
_entity_poly.type
_entity_poly.pdbx_seq_one_letter_code
_entity_poly.pdbx_strand_id
1 'polypeptide(L)'
;MKVRLSPLLFCLVLLLGLVSGCGGAAVREDGKISVVATVFPLWDWTRELLGGGAEDKLSLTLLLDNGTDLHSYQPTVDDLVKITSADLVIYVGGESDRWLEEALAENVNPDLIAVNLMDVLSDRLKTEEIIEGMRGREEEDDAYDEHIWLSLKNAEVCCAAITDALARLSPALSEALAENRTAYFARLEAVDSLYRKAVDGGARNTILFADRFPFRYLLDDYGLSYYAAFAGCEAETGASFETVAFLAEKIDELDLPAVLTTDSPVPRLAETVAANTRSSDAAVLVLDSMQSVTRADIEGGASYLGMMESNLEVLKEALR
;
A
#
# COMPACT_ATOMS: atom_id res chain seq x y z
N MET A 1 28.64 15.33 -72.36
CA MET A 1 27.88 16.27 -71.54
C MET A 1 28.02 15.87 -70.09
N LYS A 2 28.91 16.51 -69.32
CA LYS A 2 29.17 16.16 -67.91
C LYS A 2 28.22 17.01 -67.03
N VAL A 3 27.26 16.35 -66.42
CA VAL A 3 26.34 16.99 -65.46
C VAL A 3 27.13 17.22 -64.16
N ARG A 4 27.39 18.52 -63.84
CA ARG A 4 27.95 18.92 -62.56
C ARG A 4 26.81 18.96 -61.53
N LEU A 5 26.73 17.95 -60.67
CA LEU A 5 25.88 18.00 -59.48
C LEU A 5 26.37 19.11 -58.54
N SER A 6 25.49 20.02 -58.23
CA SER A 6 25.77 21.16 -57.32
C SER A 6 26.03 20.66 -55.91
N PRO A 7 27.08 21.15 -55.21
CA PRO A 7 27.32 20.78 -53.79
C PRO A 7 26.20 21.10 -52.85
N LEU A 8 25.26 21.95 -53.26
CA LEU A 8 24.04 22.26 -52.48
C LEU A 8 23.07 21.06 -52.32
N LEU A 9 23.05 20.16 -53.36
CA LEU A 9 22.18 18.98 -53.28
C LEU A 9 22.74 17.93 -52.33
N PHE A 10 24.05 17.89 -52.12
CA PHE A 10 24.71 16.96 -51.19
C PHE A 10 24.52 17.36 -49.72
N CYS A 11 24.49 18.67 -49.42
CA CYS A 11 24.18 19.18 -48.09
C CYS A 11 22.70 18.98 -47.69
N LEU A 12 21.78 19.01 -48.67
CA LEU A 12 20.34 18.82 -48.37
C LEU A 12 20.00 17.35 -48.03
N VAL A 13 20.73 16.39 -48.64
CA VAL A 13 20.54 14.96 -48.35
C VAL A 13 21.17 14.59 -46.98
N LEU A 14 22.25 15.26 -46.59
CA LEU A 14 22.88 15.07 -45.26
C LEU A 14 22.06 15.67 -44.11
N LEU A 15 21.28 16.76 -44.38
CA LEU A 15 20.39 17.35 -43.38
C LEU A 15 19.11 16.57 -43.14
N LEU A 16 18.64 15.79 -44.15
CA LEU A 16 17.46 14.91 -43.99
C LEU A 16 17.76 13.61 -43.24
N GLY A 17 19.05 13.24 -43.06
CA GLY A 17 19.47 12.05 -42.32
C GLY A 17 19.62 12.25 -40.80
N LEU A 18 19.51 13.50 -40.28
CA LEU A 18 19.73 13.83 -38.87
C LEU A 18 18.44 14.06 -38.04
N VAL A 19 17.28 13.83 -38.66
CA VAL A 19 15.95 13.90 -37.95
C VAL A 19 15.39 12.50 -37.70
N SER A 20 16.23 11.46 -37.66
CA SER A 20 15.87 10.23 -36.97
C SER A 20 16.10 10.51 -35.48
N GLY A 21 15.17 11.27 -34.90
CA GLY A 21 15.10 11.50 -33.48
C GLY A 21 15.11 10.16 -32.77
N CYS A 22 16.08 9.95 -31.93
CA CYS A 22 16.02 8.99 -30.84
C CYS A 22 14.82 9.36 -29.96
N GLY A 23 13.63 8.88 -30.33
CA GLY A 23 12.65 8.50 -29.36
C GLY A 23 13.29 7.32 -28.66
N GLY A 24 13.82 7.51 -27.47
CA GLY A 24 14.29 6.44 -26.62
C GLY A 24 13.07 5.58 -26.31
N ALA A 25 12.86 4.53 -27.13
CA ALA A 25 12.04 3.43 -26.70
C ALA A 25 12.69 2.92 -25.41
N ALA A 26 11.98 3.01 -24.29
CA ALA A 26 12.39 2.36 -23.07
C ALA A 26 12.75 0.92 -23.43
N VAL A 27 13.97 0.51 -23.08
CA VAL A 27 14.48 -0.82 -23.40
C VAL A 27 13.62 -1.80 -22.62
N ARG A 28 12.64 -2.43 -23.28
CA ARG A 28 11.89 -3.54 -22.71
C ARG A 28 12.89 -4.69 -22.51
N GLU A 29 13.11 -5.07 -21.27
CA GLU A 29 13.85 -6.30 -20.98
C GLU A 29 13.06 -7.47 -21.58
N ASP A 30 13.62 -8.11 -22.59
CA ASP A 30 13.27 -9.42 -23.13
C ASP A 30 11.81 -9.69 -23.57
N GLY A 31 11.03 -8.66 -23.91
CA GLY A 31 9.66 -8.87 -24.43
C GLY A 31 8.65 -9.34 -23.40
N LYS A 32 8.96 -9.25 -22.11
CA LYS A 32 8.05 -9.52 -21.00
C LYS A 32 7.06 -8.37 -20.80
N ILE A 33 5.88 -8.70 -20.30
CA ILE A 33 4.91 -7.73 -19.81
C ILE A 33 5.46 -7.11 -18.53
N SER A 34 5.57 -5.80 -18.47
CA SER A 34 6.07 -5.05 -17.30
C SER A 34 4.91 -4.61 -16.40
N VAL A 35 4.91 -5.11 -15.18
CA VAL A 35 3.93 -4.73 -14.13
C VAL A 35 4.66 -4.04 -13.00
N VAL A 36 4.17 -2.86 -12.61
CA VAL A 36 4.67 -2.09 -11.47
C VAL A 36 3.57 -1.98 -10.43
N ALA A 37 3.87 -2.34 -9.19
CA ALA A 37 3.02 -2.11 -8.02
C ALA A 37 3.72 -1.14 -7.06
N THR A 38 2.99 -0.17 -6.51
CA THR A 38 3.60 0.88 -5.68
C THR A 38 4.02 0.36 -4.31
N VAL A 39 3.13 -0.29 -3.58
CA VAL A 39 3.37 -0.76 -2.21
C VAL A 39 3.31 -2.29 -2.10
N PHE A 40 3.90 -2.80 -1.02
CA PHE A 40 4.05 -4.24 -0.80
C PHE A 40 2.74 -5.04 -0.90
N PRO A 41 1.60 -4.66 -0.30
CA PRO A 41 0.37 -5.44 -0.41
C PRO A 41 -0.08 -5.66 -1.86
N LEU A 42 -0.01 -4.63 -2.69
CA LEU A 42 -0.40 -4.69 -4.11
C LEU A 42 0.52 -5.60 -4.91
N TRP A 43 1.82 -5.54 -4.61
CA TRP A 43 2.83 -6.40 -5.21
C TRP A 43 2.61 -7.87 -4.82
N ASP A 44 2.37 -8.15 -3.53
CA ASP A 44 2.17 -9.51 -3.03
C ASP A 44 0.87 -10.13 -3.57
N TRP A 45 -0.22 -9.36 -3.61
CA TRP A 45 -1.47 -9.80 -4.24
C TRP A 45 -1.26 -10.16 -5.72
N THR A 46 -0.55 -9.30 -6.45
CA THR A 46 -0.25 -9.55 -7.86
C THR A 46 0.59 -10.81 -8.04
N ARG A 47 1.60 -11.02 -7.19
CA ARG A 47 2.44 -12.22 -7.17
C ARG A 47 1.62 -13.49 -6.90
N GLU A 48 0.73 -13.46 -5.92
CA GLU A 48 -0.16 -14.58 -5.58
C GLU A 48 -1.13 -14.91 -6.73
N LEU A 49 -1.68 -13.87 -7.38
CA LEU A 49 -2.57 -14.04 -8.54
C LEU A 49 -1.85 -14.62 -9.76
N LEU A 50 -0.60 -14.25 -9.97
CA LEU A 50 0.22 -14.78 -11.07
C LEU A 50 0.62 -16.24 -10.82
N GLY A 51 0.85 -16.62 -9.57
CA GLY A 51 1.34 -17.95 -9.21
C GLY A 51 2.75 -18.23 -9.74
N GLY A 52 3.25 -19.43 -9.50
CA GLY A 52 4.52 -19.88 -10.06
C GLY A 52 4.40 -20.18 -11.55
N GLY A 53 5.33 -19.66 -12.37
CA GLY A 53 5.41 -19.94 -13.80
C GLY A 53 5.00 -18.79 -14.73
N ALA A 54 4.61 -17.63 -14.22
CA ALA A 54 4.40 -16.42 -15.03
C ALA A 54 5.68 -15.61 -15.24
N GLU A 55 6.76 -15.92 -14.53
CA GLU A 55 8.04 -15.20 -14.50
C GLU A 55 8.74 -15.12 -15.87
N ASP A 56 8.53 -16.12 -16.73
CA ASP A 56 9.06 -16.10 -18.10
C ASP A 56 8.32 -15.10 -19.01
N LYS A 57 7.09 -14.71 -18.67
CA LYS A 57 6.23 -13.87 -19.50
C LYS A 57 6.05 -12.47 -18.94
N LEU A 58 6.32 -12.28 -17.66
CA LEU A 58 5.97 -11.08 -16.93
C LEU A 58 7.08 -10.71 -15.95
N SER A 59 7.34 -9.40 -15.83
CA SER A 59 8.21 -8.80 -14.81
C SER A 59 7.35 -8.03 -13.83
N LEU A 60 7.38 -8.40 -12.56
CA LEU A 60 6.66 -7.71 -11.49
C LEU A 60 7.63 -6.94 -10.62
N THR A 61 7.47 -5.62 -10.57
CA THR A 61 8.32 -4.71 -9.80
C THR A 61 7.55 -4.13 -8.63
N LEU A 62 8.11 -4.21 -7.42
CA LEU A 62 7.70 -3.39 -6.28
C LEU A 62 8.46 -2.07 -6.33
N LEU A 63 7.75 -0.96 -6.24
CA LEU A 63 8.36 0.37 -6.30
C LEU A 63 8.96 0.77 -4.94
N LEU A 64 8.16 0.67 -3.87
CA LEU A 64 8.57 1.00 -2.49
C LEU A 64 9.11 -0.26 -1.81
N ASP A 65 10.36 -0.63 -2.09
CA ASP A 65 10.98 -1.87 -1.57
C ASP A 65 12.08 -1.63 -0.51
N ASN A 66 12.20 -0.39 -0.04
CA ASN A 66 13.28 0.07 0.85
C ASN A 66 12.80 0.44 2.27
N GLY A 67 11.56 0.12 2.63
CA GLY A 67 10.97 0.47 3.92
C GLY A 67 10.54 1.93 4.05
N THR A 68 10.45 2.66 2.94
CA THR A 68 9.90 4.02 2.94
C THR A 68 8.39 3.95 2.97
N ASP A 69 7.80 4.67 3.90
CA ASP A 69 6.36 4.87 4.02
C ASP A 69 5.80 5.61 2.79
N LEU A 70 4.62 5.21 2.32
CA LEU A 70 3.93 5.77 1.16
C LEU A 70 3.81 7.31 1.23
N HIS A 71 3.45 7.84 2.40
CA HIS A 71 3.24 9.28 2.61
C HIS A 71 4.54 10.11 2.59
N SER A 72 5.69 9.46 2.74
CA SER A 72 7.02 10.08 2.71
C SER A 72 7.78 9.80 1.42
N TYR A 73 7.20 9.00 0.53
CA TYR A 73 7.87 8.57 -0.69
C TYR A 73 8.02 9.71 -1.70
N GLN A 74 9.22 9.80 -2.27
CA GLN A 74 9.51 10.69 -3.38
C GLN A 74 10.14 9.87 -4.51
N PRO A 75 9.52 9.86 -5.72
CA PRO A 75 10.00 9.04 -6.82
C PRO A 75 11.37 9.49 -7.32
N THR A 76 12.21 8.54 -7.63
CA THR A 76 13.45 8.79 -8.35
C THR A 76 13.20 8.87 -9.86
N VAL A 77 14.17 9.34 -10.62
CA VAL A 77 14.08 9.32 -12.10
C VAL A 77 13.93 7.89 -12.64
N ASP A 78 14.57 6.91 -11.99
CA ASP A 78 14.47 5.50 -12.36
C ASP A 78 13.05 4.96 -12.14
N ASP A 79 12.39 5.36 -11.07
CA ASP A 79 11.01 4.98 -10.79
C ASP A 79 10.04 5.57 -11.82
N LEU A 80 10.24 6.83 -12.20
CA LEU A 80 9.45 7.46 -13.27
C LEU A 80 9.64 6.74 -14.61
N VAL A 81 10.84 6.29 -14.93
CA VAL A 81 11.11 5.48 -16.15
C VAL A 81 10.39 4.13 -16.07
N LYS A 82 10.44 3.43 -14.94
CA LYS A 82 9.71 2.17 -14.75
C LYS A 82 8.22 2.34 -14.97
N ILE A 83 7.62 3.38 -14.35
CA ILE A 83 6.18 3.67 -14.43
C ILE A 83 5.77 4.02 -15.87
N THR A 84 6.45 5.00 -16.48
CA THR A 84 6.05 5.51 -17.81
C THR A 84 6.29 4.51 -18.94
N SER A 85 7.06 3.45 -18.71
CA SER A 85 7.31 2.37 -19.67
C SER A 85 6.58 1.06 -19.34
N ALA A 86 5.86 0.99 -18.23
CA ALA A 86 5.11 -0.20 -17.82
C ALA A 86 3.95 -0.53 -18.78
N ASP A 87 3.50 -1.78 -18.76
CA ASP A 87 2.26 -2.22 -19.40
C ASP A 87 1.09 -2.17 -18.42
N LEU A 88 1.36 -2.34 -17.12
CA LEU A 88 0.39 -2.21 -16.03
C LEU A 88 1.03 -1.52 -14.83
N VAL A 89 0.35 -0.52 -14.30
CA VAL A 89 0.69 0.12 -13.02
C VAL A 89 -0.49 -0.08 -12.07
N ILE A 90 -0.20 -0.61 -10.88
CA ILE A 90 -1.16 -0.85 -9.80
C ILE A 90 -0.75 0.04 -8.63
N TYR A 91 -1.64 0.91 -8.19
CA TYR A 91 -1.36 1.88 -7.15
C TYR A 91 -2.56 2.10 -6.23
N VAL A 92 -2.30 2.66 -5.06
CA VAL A 92 -3.33 2.90 -4.06
C VAL A 92 -4.30 3.99 -4.54
N GLY A 93 -3.78 5.11 -4.99
CA GLY A 93 -4.52 6.34 -5.24
C GLY A 93 -4.45 7.29 -4.05
N GLY A 94 -5.28 8.32 -4.07
CA GLY A 94 -5.29 9.31 -3.00
C GLY A 94 -4.24 10.40 -3.13
N GLU A 95 -3.99 11.13 -2.04
CA GLU A 95 -3.08 12.27 -2.03
C GLU A 95 -1.62 11.85 -2.15
N SER A 96 -1.25 10.75 -1.50
CA SER A 96 0.11 10.21 -1.53
C SER A 96 0.57 9.74 -2.90
N ASP A 97 -0.36 9.34 -3.76
CA ASP A 97 -0.06 8.88 -5.12
C ASP A 97 -0.33 9.95 -6.20
N ARG A 98 -0.59 11.22 -5.82
CA ARG A 98 -0.84 12.32 -6.80
C ARG A 98 0.31 12.51 -7.79
N TRP A 99 1.55 12.38 -7.33
CA TRP A 99 2.74 12.42 -8.16
C TRP A 99 2.74 11.35 -9.26
N LEU A 100 2.11 10.19 -8.98
CA LEU A 100 2.00 9.09 -9.93
C LEU A 100 1.01 9.43 -11.05
N GLU A 101 -0.09 10.09 -10.75
CA GLU A 101 -1.06 10.54 -11.76
C GLU A 101 -0.41 11.54 -12.74
N GLU A 102 0.45 12.43 -12.24
CA GLU A 102 1.25 13.32 -13.08
C GLU A 102 2.23 12.52 -13.97
N ALA A 103 2.92 11.53 -13.41
CA ALA A 103 3.82 10.65 -14.18
C ALA A 103 3.08 9.84 -15.24
N LEU A 104 1.88 9.33 -14.93
CA LEU A 104 1.05 8.59 -15.87
C LEU A 104 0.56 9.47 -17.04
N ALA A 105 0.34 10.76 -16.82
CA ALA A 105 -0.02 11.70 -17.90
C ALA A 105 1.12 11.89 -18.93
N GLU A 106 2.37 11.68 -18.52
CA GLU A 106 3.58 11.77 -19.36
C GLU A 106 4.05 10.41 -19.90
N ASN A 107 3.23 9.35 -19.75
CA ASN A 107 3.62 8.00 -20.15
C ASN A 107 3.93 7.90 -21.65
N VAL A 108 4.87 7.01 -21.99
CA VAL A 108 5.30 6.78 -23.38
C VAL A 108 4.67 5.52 -23.99
N ASN A 109 3.98 4.71 -23.18
CA ASN A 109 3.27 3.53 -23.63
C ASN A 109 1.77 3.85 -23.76
N PRO A 110 1.21 4.00 -24.98
CA PRO A 110 -0.19 4.34 -25.17
C PRO A 110 -1.17 3.23 -24.74
N ASP A 111 -0.66 2.00 -24.59
CA ASP A 111 -1.43 0.82 -24.20
C ASP A 111 -1.34 0.53 -22.69
N LEU A 112 -0.67 1.40 -21.91
CA LEU A 112 -0.53 1.26 -20.47
C LEU A 112 -1.90 1.19 -19.79
N ILE A 113 -2.07 0.20 -18.91
CA ILE A 113 -3.22 0.08 -18.03
C ILE A 113 -2.81 0.61 -16.65
N ALA A 114 -3.54 1.58 -16.13
CA ALA A 114 -3.38 2.06 -14.76
C ALA A 114 -4.59 1.61 -13.92
N VAL A 115 -4.33 0.99 -12.76
CA VAL A 115 -5.34 0.55 -11.81
C VAL A 115 -5.19 1.33 -10.52
N ASN A 116 -6.04 2.35 -10.36
CA ASN A 116 -6.22 3.09 -9.11
C ASN A 116 -7.15 2.28 -8.20
N LEU A 117 -6.66 1.78 -7.08
CA LEU A 117 -7.45 0.90 -6.22
C LEU A 117 -8.47 1.66 -5.36
N MET A 118 -8.22 2.94 -5.04
CA MET A 118 -9.24 3.77 -4.39
C MET A 118 -10.42 4.04 -5.33
N ASP A 119 -10.19 4.22 -6.63
CA ASP A 119 -11.27 4.31 -7.63
C ASP A 119 -12.08 3.01 -7.71
N VAL A 120 -11.39 1.86 -7.67
CA VAL A 120 -12.02 0.52 -7.62
C VAL A 120 -12.91 0.37 -6.38
N LEU A 121 -12.53 0.97 -5.26
CA LEU A 121 -13.22 0.91 -3.98
C LEU A 121 -14.08 2.15 -3.70
N SER A 122 -14.43 2.95 -4.71
CA SER A 122 -15.07 4.26 -4.54
C SER A 122 -16.35 4.24 -3.69
N ASP A 123 -17.07 3.13 -3.66
CA ASP A 123 -18.27 2.93 -2.81
C ASP A 123 -17.96 2.45 -1.38
N ARG A 124 -16.70 2.22 -1.05
CA ARG A 124 -16.22 1.69 0.23
C ARG A 124 -15.23 2.59 0.94
N LEU A 125 -14.84 3.70 0.31
CA LEU A 125 -13.88 4.62 0.88
C LEU A 125 -14.39 5.20 2.20
N LYS A 126 -13.48 5.36 3.15
CA LYS A 126 -13.72 5.94 4.46
C LYS A 126 -12.87 7.18 4.62
N THR A 127 -13.45 8.24 5.12
CA THR A 127 -12.71 9.43 5.50
C THR A 127 -11.87 9.15 6.74
N GLU A 128 -10.75 9.83 6.86
CA GLU A 128 -10.04 9.92 8.12
C GLU A 128 -10.98 10.48 9.18
N GLU A 129 -10.89 9.96 10.40
CA GLU A 129 -11.75 10.36 11.51
C GLU A 129 -10.89 10.89 12.65
N ILE A 130 -11.22 12.08 13.12
CA ILE A 130 -10.64 12.65 14.33
C ILE A 130 -11.56 12.33 15.48
N ILE A 131 -11.10 11.50 16.41
CA ILE A 131 -11.85 11.14 17.61
C ILE A 131 -11.28 11.83 18.86
N GLU A 132 -12.00 11.71 19.99
CA GLU A 132 -11.60 12.29 21.25
C GLU A 132 -10.14 11.97 21.61
N GLY A 133 -9.36 13.01 21.91
CA GLY A 133 -7.96 12.90 22.30
C GLY A 133 -6.94 12.84 21.17
N MET A 134 -7.39 12.66 19.93
CA MET A 134 -6.52 12.73 18.77
C MET A 134 -6.10 14.17 18.47
N ARG A 135 -4.87 14.30 17.95
CA ARG A 135 -4.46 15.46 17.19
C ARG A 135 -4.56 15.14 15.71
N GLY A 136 -5.13 16.04 14.93
CA GLY A 136 -5.30 15.92 13.50
C GLY A 136 -5.35 17.30 12.86
N ARG A 137 -5.48 17.35 11.53
CA ARG A 137 -5.69 18.59 10.76
C ARG A 137 -6.89 19.37 11.27
N GLU A 138 -6.83 20.70 11.18
CA GLU A 138 -8.00 21.55 11.37
C GLU A 138 -9.03 21.23 10.26
N GLU A 139 -10.30 21.18 10.61
CA GLU A 139 -11.54 20.67 10.00
C GLU A 139 -11.81 20.85 8.48
N GLU A 140 -10.86 21.15 7.62
CA GLU A 140 -11.17 21.54 6.22
C GLU A 140 -10.98 20.46 5.15
N ASP A 141 -10.38 19.31 5.46
CA ASP A 141 -10.17 18.28 4.45
C ASP A 141 -10.79 16.92 4.87
N ASP A 142 -11.93 16.58 4.27
CA ASP A 142 -12.50 15.23 4.26
C ASP A 142 -11.61 14.27 3.43
N ALA A 143 -10.33 14.14 3.81
CA ALA A 143 -9.41 13.23 3.13
C ALA A 143 -9.84 11.79 3.38
N TYR A 144 -9.79 10.97 2.33
CA TYR A 144 -10.02 9.55 2.49
C TYR A 144 -8.77 8.88 3.07
N ASP A 145 -9.00 7.92 3.97
CA ASP A 145 -7.94 7.05 4.46
C ASP A 145 -7.43 6.16 3.31
N GLU A 146 -6.13 6.19 3.06
CA GLU A 146 -5.47 5.50 1.94
C GLU A 146 -5.08 4.05 2.28
N HIS A 147 -5.23 3.61 3.55
CA HIS A 147 -4.80 2.28 4.02
C HIS A 147 -5.80 1.17 3.69
N ILE A 148 -6.34 1.21 2.47
CA ILE A 148 -7.38 0.31 1.95
C ILE A 148 -7.00 -1.17 2.03
N TRP A 149 -5.70 -1.48 1.99
CA TRP A 149 -5.18 -2.86 2.02
C TRP A 149 -5.30 -3.53 3.38
N LEU A 150 -5.54 -2.78 4.47
CA LEU A 150 -5.72 -3.36 5.80
C LEU A 150 -7.10 -3.99 6.01
N SER A 151 -7.99 -3.91 5.02
CA SER A 151 -9.24 -4.66 4.96
C SER A 151 -9.09 -5.91 4.10
N LEU A 152 -9.35 -7.09 4.67
CA LEU A 152 -9.39 -8.35 3.91
C LEU A 152 -10.51 -8.35 2.87
N LYS A 153 -11.63 -7.67 3.13
CA LYS A 153 -12.74 -7.52 2.19
C LYS A 153 -12.40 -6.61 1.01
N ASN A 154 -11.64 -5.54 1.26
CA ASN A 154 -11.14 -4.69 0.18
C ASN A 154 -10.07 -5.42 -0.64
N ALA A 155 -9.21 -6.22 0.01
CA ALA A 155 -8.22 -7.04 -0.67
C ALA A 155 -8.84 -7.96 -1.74
N GLU A 156 -9.99 -8.58 -1.47
CA GLU A 156 -10.71 -9.40 -2.46
C GLU A 156 -11.15 -8.58 -3.68
N VAL A 157 -11.70 -7.37 -3.46
CA VAL A 157 -12.15 -6.48 -4.54
C VAL A 157 -10.96 -5.99 -5.37
N CYS A 158 -9.87 -5.58 -4.70
CA CYS A 158 -8.64 -5.16 -5.35
C CYS A 158 -8.03 -6.29 -6.18
N CYS A 159 -7.92 -7.50 -5.62
CA CYS A 159 -7.42 -8.68 -6.33
C CYS A 159 -8.28 -9.03 -7.55
N ALA A 160 -9.61 -8.84 -7.49
CA ALA A 160 -10.47 -9.03 -8.66
C ALA A 160 -10.11 -8.05 -9.78
N ALA A 161 -9.98 -6.75 -9.48
CA ALA A 161 -9.61 -5.73 -10.44
C ALA A 161 -8.21 -5.96 -11.04
N ILE A 162 -7.24 -6.36 -10.22
CA ILE A 162 -5.88 -6.73 -10.66
C ILE A 162 -5.94 -7.94 -11.60
N THR A 163 -6.72 -8.97 -11.25
CA THR A 163 -6.91 -10.16 -12.12
C THR A 163 -7.44 -9.76 -13.49
N ASP A 164 -8.47 -8.90 -13.54
CA ASP A 164 -9.09 -8.46 -14.78
C ASP A 164 -8.12 -7.63 -15.64
N ALA A 165 -7.29 -6.80 -15.03
CA ALA A 165 -6.26 -6.03 -15.73
C ALA A 165 -5.17 -6.96 -16.32
N LEU A 166 -4.69 -7.93 -15.56
CA LEU A 166 -3.71 -8.94 -16.02
C LEU A 166 -4.27 -9.80 -17.16
N ALA A 167 -5.54 -10.23 -17.06
CA ALA A 167 -6.19 -11.02 -18.11
C ALA A 167 -6.37 -10.23 -19.41
N ARG A 168 -6.59 -8.92 -19.34
CA ARG A 168 -6.63 -8.03 -20.52
C ARG A 168 -5.27 -7.94 -21.22
N LEU A 169 -4.19 -7.84 -20.45
CA LEU A 169 -2.82 -7.79 -20.97
C LEU A 169 -2.36 -9.14 -21.55
N SER A 170 -2.72 -10.22 -20.88
CA SER A 170 -2.32 -11.57 -21.30
C SER A 170 -3.51 -12.54 -21.25
N PRO A 171 -4.36 -12.57 -22.29
CA PRO A 171 -5.49 -13.52 -22.35
C PRO A 171 -5.09 -14.97 -22.19
N ALA A 172 -3.85 -15.32 -22.53
CA ALA A 172 -3.29 -16.67 -22.35
C ALA A 172 -3.11 -17.07 -20.87
N LEU A 173 -3.14 -16.13 -19.93
CA LEU A 173 -3.05 -16.38 -18.49
C LEU A 173 -4.42 -16.41 -17.81
N SER A 174 -5.52 -16.11 -18.52
CA SER A 174 -6.84 -15.89 -17.91
C SER A 174 -7.35 -17.08 -17.09
N GLU A 175 -7.12 -18.31 -17.55
CA GLU A 175 -7.55 -19.53 -16.83
C GLU A 175 -6.74 -19.68 -15.52
N ALA A 176 -5.43 -19.61 -15.58
CA ALA A 176 -4.56 -19.70 -14.40
C ALA A 176 -4.83 -18.57 -13.40
N LEU A 177 -5.03 -17.33 -13.88
CA LEU A 177 -5.39 -16.19 -13.04
C LEU A 177 -6.71 -16.41 -12.31
N ALA A 178 -7.72 -16.99 -12.97
CA ALA A 178 -9.02 -17.28 -12.35
C ALA A 178 -8.92 -18.39 -11.29
N GLU A 179 -8.12 -19.42 -11.53
CA GLU A 179 -7.84 -20.49 -10.57
C GLU A 179 -7.10 -19.96 -9.35
N ASN A 180 -6.01 -19.21 -9.56
CA ASN A 180 -5.19 -18.62 -8.50
C ASN A 180 -6.02 -17.64 -7.66
N ARG A 181 -6.82 -16.78 -8.30
CA ARG A 181 -7.73 -15.86 -7.59
C ARG A 181 -8.69 -16.64 -6.70
N THR A 182 -9.31 -17.69 -7.20
CA THR A 182 -10.24 -18.50 -6.41
C THR A 182 -9.55 -19.11 -5.19
N ALA A 183 -8.35 -19.65 -5.37
CA ALA A 183 -7.57 -20.21 -4.27
C ALA A 183 -7.15 -19.15 -3.26
N TYR A 184 -6.75 -17.96 -3.72
CA TYR A 184 -6.34 -16.88 -2.86
C TYR A 184 -7.51 -16.29 -2.07
N PHE A 185 -8.69 -16.13 -2.69
CA PHE A 185 -9.89 -15.67 -2.01
C PHE A 185 -10.31 -16.62 -0.88
N ALA A 186 -10.22 -17.94 -1.08
CA ALA A 186 -10.49 -18.89 -0.01
C ALA A 186 -9.55 -18.72 1.20
N ARG A 187 -8.29 -18.32 0.96
CA ARG A 187 -7.32 -18.01 2.03
C ARG A 187 -7.66 -16.70 2.73
N LEU A 188 -8.02 -15.64 1.98
CA LEU A 188 -8.48 -14.34 2.54
C LEU A 188 -9.72 -14.54 3.43
N GLU A 189 -10.72 -15.26 2.96
CA GLU A 189 -11.95 -15.57 3.71
C GLU A 189 -11.67 -16.39 4.98
N ALA A 190 -10.73 -17.32 4.92
CA ALA A 190 -10.31 -18.08 6.09
C ALA A 190 -9.72 -17.18 7.18
N VAL A 191 -8.83 -16.24 6.81
CA VAL A 191 -8.25 -15.27 7.74
C VAL A 191 -9.31 -14.28 8.25
N ASP A 192 -10.21 -13.76 7.38
CA ASP A 192 -11.32 -12.90 7.79
C ASP A 192 -12.22 -13.58 8.85
N SER A 193 -12.53 -14.87 8.63
CA SER A 193 -13.30 -15.65 9.60
C SER A 193 -12.59 -15.79 10.96
N LEU A 194 -11.26 -15.87 10.97
CA LEU A 194 -10.48 -15.93 12.22
C LEU A 194 -10.49 -14.56 12.95
N TYR A 195 -10.43 -13.45 12.22
CA TYR A 195 -10.59 -12.11 12.79
C TYR A 195 -11.95 -11.93 13.45
N ARG A 196 -13.05 -12.27 12.75
CA ARG A 196 -14.41 -12.23 13.32
C ARG A 196 -14.50 -13.04 14.61
N LYS A 197 -14.01 -14.28 14.58
CA LYS A 197 -14.00 -15.14 15.75
C LYS A 197 -13.20 -14.58 16.92
N ALA A 198 -12.07 -13.92 16.65
CA ALA A 198 -11.25 -13.31 17.67
C ALA A 198 -11.96 -12.12 18.31
N VAL A 199 -12.59 -11.27 17.51
CA VAL A 199 -13.36 -10.11 18.00
C VAL A 199 -14.60 -10.55 18.77
N ASP A 200 -15.38 -11.49 18.22
CA ASP A 200 -16.58 -12.03 18.89
C ASP A 200 -16.27 -12.73 20.22
N GLY A 201 -15.07 -13.30 20.35
CA GLY A 201 -14.61 -13.98 21.57
C GLY A 201 -13.82 -13.10 22.52
N GLY A 202 -13.51 -11.86 22.15
CA GLY A 202 -12.76 -10.90 22.97
C GLY A 202 -13.55 -10.45 24.20
N ALA A 203 -12.86 -10.13 25.29
CA ALA A 203 -13.47 -9.53 26.49
C ALA A 203 -13.74 -8.03 26.29
N ARG A 204 -13.07 -7.42 25.33
CA ARG A 204 -13.12 -5.99 25.00
C ARG A 204 -13.40 -5.79 23.51
N ASN A 205 -13.93 -4.63 23.18
CA ASN A 205 -14.20 -4.20 21.81
C ASN A 205 -13.47 -2.88 21.45
N THR A 206 -12.59 -2.42 22.34
CA THR A 206 -11.87 -1.16 22.20
C THR A 206 -10.37 -1.44 22.30
N ILE A 207 -9.58 -0.84 21.42
CA ILE A 207 -8.12 -0.90 21.45
C ILE A 207 -7.56 0.53 21.42
N LEU A 208 -6.30 0.69 21.82
CA LEU A 208 -5.68 2.00 21.92
C LEU A 208 -4.32 2.03 21.27
N PHE A 209 -4.12 3.02 20.39
CA PHE A 209 -2.86 3.28 19.70
C PHE A 209 -2.17 4.51 20.29
N ALA A 210 -0.95 4.35 20.73
CA ALA A 210 -0.08 5.47 21.04
C ALA A 210 0.86 5.74 19.85
N ASP A 211 0.27 5.95 18.69
CA ASP A 211 0.95 6.18 17.42
C ASP A 211 -0.02 6.81 16.41
N ARG A 212 0.40 6.90 15.14
CA ARG A 212 -0.44 7.12 13.96
C ARG A 212 -1.47 5.99 13.83
N PHE A 213 -2.57 6.27 13.15
CA PHE A 213 -3.67 5.33 13.05
C PHE A 213 -4.03 4.96 11.60
N PRO A 214 -3.32 4.02 10.97
CA PRO A 214 -3.63 3.55 9.61
C PRO A 214 -4.70 2.44 9.56
N PHE A 215 -5.27 2.01 10.69
CA PHE A 215 -6.09 0.80 10.77
C PHE A 215 -7.61 1.04 10.64
N ARG A 216 -8.03 2.17 10.06
CA ARG A 216 -9.45 2.55 9.93
C ARG A 216 -10.30 1.44 9.32
N TYR A 217 -9.88 0.91 8.16
CA TYR A 217 -10.62 -0.16 7.47
C TYR A 217 -10.63 -1.48 8.24
N LEU A 218 -9.51 -1.86 8.85
CA LEU A 218 -9.42 -3.08 9.65
C LEU A 218 -10.42 -3.04 10.81
N LEU A 219 -10.43 -1.97 11.60
CA LEU A 219 -11.28 -1.90 12.79
C LEU A 219 -12.75 -1.78 12.43
N ASP A 220 -13.08 -1.05 11.39
CA ASP A 220 -14.45 -0.90 10.92
C ASP A 220 -15.02 -2.22 10.38
N ASP A 221 -14.19 -3.04 9.72
CA ASP A 221 -14.60 -4.35 9.21
C ASP A 221 -15.13 -5.28 10.30
N TYR A 222 -14.63 -5.12 11.52
CA TYR A 222 -14.98 -5.97 12.68
C TYR A 222 -15.73 -5.22 13.79
N GLY A 223 -16.06 -3.94 13.59
CA GLY A 223 -16.83 -3.14 14.53
C GLY A 223 -16.08 -2.84 15.83
N LEU A 224 -14.77 -2.70 15.77
CA LEU A 224 -13.93 -2.32 16.91
C LEU A 224 -13.89 -0.81 17.09
N SER A 225 -13.98 -0.36 18.33
CA SER A 225 -13.73 1.02 18.73
C SER A 225 -12.25 1.23 19.02
N TYR A 226 -11.79 2.47 18.96
CA TYR A 226 -10.39 2.78 19.20
C TYR A 226 -10.17 4.16 19.79
N TYR A 227 -8.99 4.36 20.38
CA TYR A 227 -8.36 5.64 20.65
C TYR A 227 -7.00 5.67 20.00
N ALA A 228 -6.52 6.83 19.56
CA ALA A 228 -5.18 6.96 18.99
C ALA A 228 -4.57 8.34 19.28
N ALA A 229 -3.24 8.43 19.18
CA ALA A 229 -2.54 9.68 19.41
C ALA A 229 -2.71 10.66 18.25
N PHE A 230 -2.72 10.14 17.01
CA PHE A 230 -2.79 10.93 15.79
C PHE A 230 -3.75 10.29 14.80
N ALA A 231 -4.44 11.11 14.00
CA ALA A 231 -5.26 10.66 12.89
C ALA A 231 -4.37 10.31 11.69
N GLY A 232 -4.78 9.33 10.89
CA GLY A 232 -4.09 8.91 9.67
C GLY A 232 -2.59 8.64 9.88
N CYS A 233 -1.78 9.07 8.93
CA CYS A 233 -0.32 8.93 8.98
C CYS A 233 0.43 10.22 9.35
N GLU A 234 -0.25 11.27 9.74
CA GLU A 234 0.37 12.53 10.12
C GLU A 234 0.91 12.49 11.55
N ALA A 235 2.22 12.36 11.68
CA ALA A 235 2.94 12.56 12.94
C ALA A 235 3.93 13.73 12.75
N GLU A 236 3.42 14.94 12.59
CA GLU A 236 4.28 16.11 12.37
C GLU A 236 5.11 16.53 13.59
N THR A 237 4.59 16.27 14.80
CA THR A 237 5.28 16.63 16.05
C THR A 237 5.04 15.56 17.09
N GLY A 238 5.98 15.38 18.02
CA GLY A 238 5.80 14.47 19.14
C GLY A 238 4.49 14.74 19.90
N ALA A 239 3.88 13.69 20.47
CA ALA A 239 2.66 13.82 21.25
C ALA A 239 2.83 14.81 22.40
N SER A 240 1.79 15.59 22.68
CA SER A 240 1.79 16.50 23.81
C SER A 240 1.68 15.72 25.13
N PHE A 241 2.02 16.39 26.23
CA PHE A 241 1.81 15.83 27.55
C PHE A 241 0.33 15.51 27.80
N GLU A 242 -0.58 16.34 27.30
CA GLU A 242 -2.03 16.10 27.40
C GLU A 242 -2.46 14.84 26.66
N THR A 243 -1.91 14.60 25.46
CA THR A 243 -2.18 13.37 24.69
C THR A 243 -1.73 12.12 25.45
N VAL A 244 -0.50 12.15 25.99
CA VAL A 244 0.03 11.03 26.79
C VAL A 244 -0.86 10.76 28.03
N ALA A 245 -1.23 11.81 28.78
CA ALA A 245 -2.07 11.70 29.97
C ALA A 245 -3.46 11.16 29.62
N PHE A 246 -4.08 11.66 28.56
CA PHE A 246 -5.38 11.21 28.07
C PHE A 246 -5.36 9.71 27.69
N LEU A 247 -4.37 9.28 26.91
CA LEU A 247 -4.27 7.88 26.51
C LEU A 247 -4.01 6.95 27.69
N ALA A 248 -3.15 7.35 28.64
CA ALA A 248 -2.92 6.58 29.86
C ALA A 248 -4.17 6.47 30.72
N GLU A 249 -4.97 7.58 30.83
CA GLU A 249 -6.25 7.57 31.55
C GLU A 249 -7.26 6.63 30.87
N LYS A 250 -7.33 6.60 29.53
CA LYS A 250 -8.22 5.70 28.79
C LYS A 250 -7.84 4.22 28.96
N ILE A 251 -6.56 3.89 29.02
CA ILE A 251 -6.12 2.52 29.37
C ILE A 251 -6.63 2.12 30.74
N ASP A 252 -6.47 3.02 31.75
CA ASP A 252 -6.92 2.79 33.12
C ASP A 252 -8.44 2.74 33.26
N GLU A 253 -9.17 3.57 32.52
CA GLU A 253 -10.64 3.66 32.54
C GLU A 253 -11.28 2.39 31.96
N LEU A 254 -10.75 1.92 30.83
CA LEU A 254 -11.28 0.79 30.07
C LEU A 254 -10.61 -0.53 30.44
N ASP A 255 -9.67 -0.53 31.38
CA ASP A 255 -8.89 -1.70 31.80
C ASP A 255 -8.26 -2.42 30.59
N LEU A 256 -7.63 -1.63 29.68
CA LEU A 256 -7.03 -2.19 28.48
C LEU A 256 -5.70 -2.91 28.81
N PRO A 257 -5.49 -4.15 28.30
CA PRO A 257 -4.30 -4.90 28.62
C PRO A 257 -3.06 -4.44 27.85
N ALA A 258 -3.26 -3.66 26.78
CA ALA A 258 -2.18 -3.28 25.88
C ALA A 258 -2.37 -1.88 25.31
N VAL A 259 -1.25 -1.26 24.94
CA VAL A 259 -1.14 -0.10 24.07
C VAL A 259 -0.47 -0.54 22.77
N LEU A 260 -1.09 -0.19 21.65
CA LEU A 260 -0.62 -0.54 20.31
C LEU A 260 0.23 0.59 19.72
N THR A 261 1.19 0.20 18.90
CA THR A 261 1.97 1.07 18.01
C THR A 261 2.02 0.45 16.62
N THR A 262 2.39 1.24 15.62
CA THR A 262 2.64 0.74 14.26
C THR A 262 4.01 0.07 14.17
N ASP A 263 4.37 -0.41 12.98
CA ASP A 263 5.68 -0.96 12.62
C ASP A 263 6.83 0.10 12.68
N SER A 264 6.68 1.12 13.52
CA SER A 264 7.71 2.12 13.79
C SER A 264 8.91 1.50 14.52
N PRO A 265 10.15 1.83 14.12
CA PRO A 265 11.35 1.27 14.74
C PRO A 265 11.57 1.70 16.20
N VAL A 266 10.80 2.68 16.69
CA VAL A 266 10.96 3.22 18.05
C VAL A 266 9.61 3.52 18.70
N PRO A 267 9.05 2.59 19.49
CA PRO A 267 7.73 2.73 20.12
C PRO A 267 7.73 3.65 21.36
N ARG A 268 8.51 4.74 21.35
CA ARG A 268 8.72 5.62 22.52
C ARG A 268 7.44 6.19 23.10
N LEU A 269 6.49 6.54 22.24
CA LEU A 269 5.22 7.10 22.71
C LEU A 269 4.40 6.04 23.44
N ALA A 270 4.29 4.83 22.86
CA ALA A 270 3.58 3.70 23.47
C ALA A 270 4.22 3.29 24.81
N GLU A 271 5.55 3.22 24.88
CA GLU A 271 6.27 2.98 26.12
C GLU A 271 6.01 4.06 27.18
N THR A 272 5.97 5.35 26.74
CA THR A 272 5.67 6.47 27.63
C THR A 272 4.24 6.41 28.14
N VAL A 273 3.27 6.12 27.29
CA VAL A 273 1.86 5.98 27.70
C VAL A 273 1.72 4.81 28.67
N ALA A 274 2.27 3.63 28.37
CA ALA A 274 2.22 2.47 29.26
C ALA A 274 2.83 2.76 30.64
N ALA A 275 3.97 3.46 30.69
CA ALA A 275 4.64 3.83 31.95
C ALA A 275 3.84 4.85 32.78
N ASN A 276 2.90 5.57 32.19
CA ASN A 276 2.05 6.56 32.89
C ASN A 276 0.68 6.01 33.30
N THR A 277 0.36 4.75 33.03
CA THR A 277 -0.83 4.07 33.56
C THR A 277 -0.66 3.74 35.06
N ARG A 278 -1.75 3.52 35.79
CA ARG A 278 -1.71 3.21 37.25
C ARG A 278 -0.91 1.96 37.58
N SER A 279 -1.07 0.92 36.79
CA SER A 279 -0.38 -0.37 37.00
C SER A 279 1.00 -0.40 36.37
N SER A 280 1.23 0.42 35.32
CA SER A 280 2.45 0.42 34.50
C SER A 280 2.77 -0.96 33.88
N ASP A 281 1.75 -1.81 33.68
CA ASP A 281 1.87 -3.20 33.20
C ASP A 281 1.18 -3.43 31.84
N ALA A 282 0.60 -2.38 31.23
CA ALA A 282 0.04 -2.48 29.89
C ALA A 282 1.14 -2.90 28.90
N ALA A 283 0.89 -3.98 28.15
CA ALA A 283 1.83 -4.47 27.14
C ALA A 283 1.94 -3.48 25.98
N VAL A 284 3.15 -3.25 25.47
CA VAL A 284 3.34 -2.52 24.21
C VAL A 284 3.38 -3.55 23.08
N LEU A 285 2.40 -3.48 22.18
CA LEU A 285 2.25 -4.42 21.07
C LEU A 285 2.35 -3.68 19.74
N VAL A 286 2.93 -4.33 18.74
CA VAL A 286 3.09 -3.78 17.38
C VAL A 286 2.02 -4.38 16.47
N LEU A 287 1.20 -3.53 15.85
CA LEU A 287 0.31 -3.91 14.76
C LEU A 287 0.93 -3.41 13.45
N ASP A 288 1.21 -4.33 12.53
CA ASP A 288 1.96 -4.05 11.32
C ASP A 288 1.06 -3.41 10.25
N SER A 289 1.40 -2.21 9.81
CA SER A 289 0.67 -1.49 8.76
C SER A 289 1.09 -1.89 7.34
N MET A 290 2.15 -2.67 7.19
CA MET A 290 2.74 -3.11 5.92
C MET A 290 3.31 -1.97 5.07
N GLN A 291 3.55 -0.79 5.65
CA GLN A 291 4.08 0.37 4.93
C GLN A 291 5.62 0.38 4.85
N SER A 292 6.29 -0.26 5.81
CA SER A 292 7.75 -0.25 5.93
C SER A 292 8.43 -1.55 5.48
N VAL A 293 7.74 -2.35 4.67
CA VAL A 293 8.27 -3.64 4.17
C VAL A 293 9.48 -3.42 3.27
N THR A 294 10.56 -4.12 3.58
CA THR A 294 11.81 -4.05 2.81
C THR A 294 11.98 -5.25 1.89
N ARG A 295 12.90 -5.12 0.93
CA ARG A 295 13.33 -6.26 0.10
C ARG A 295 13.83 -7.43 0.95
N ALA A 296 14.54 -7.16 2.05
CA ALA A 296 15.04 -8.21 2.95
C ALA A 296 13.89 -8.98 3.62
N ASP A 297 12.79 -8.32 3.98
CA ASP A 297 11.61 -8.96 4.53
C ASP A 297 10.94 -9.87 3.48
N ILE A 298 10.85 -9.41 2.24
CA ILE A 298 10.31 -10.19 1.11
C ILE A 298 11.18 -11.44 0.86
N GLU A 299 12.51 -11.29 0.83
CA GLU A 299 13.45 -12.40 0.69
C GLU A 299 13.39 -13.35 1.89
N GLY A 300 13.04 -12.82 3.07
CA GLY A 300 12.76 -13.57 4.29
C GLY A 300 11.42 -14.32 4.30
N GLY A 301 10.60 -14.14 3.26
CA GLY A 301 9.30 -14.80 3.10
C GLY A 301 8.10 -14.01 3.61
N ALA A 302 8.23 -12.70 3.79
CA ALA A 302 7.08 -11.85 4.10
C ALA A 302 5.97 -12.00 3.06
N SER A 303 4.74 -12.09 3.53
CA SER A 303 3.54 -12.14 2.68
C SER A 303 2.41 -11.37 3.34
N TYR A 304 1.52 -10.82 2.54
CA TYR A 304 0.34 -10.09 3.01
C TYR A 304 -0.48 -10.90 4.02
N LEU A 305 -0.82 -12.14 3.68
CA LEU A 305 -1.59 -13.02 4.58
C LEU A 305 -0.82 -13.36 5.84
N GLY A 306 0.49 -13.62 5.76
CA GLY A 306 1.32 -13.90 6.92
C GLY A 306 1.37 -12.72 7.90
N MET A 307 1.43 -11.49 7.38
CA MET A 307 1.37 -10.28 8.20
C MET A 307 -0.03 -10.07 8.81
N MET A 308 -1.10 -10.31 8.04
CA MET A 308 -2.46 -10.27 8.59
C MET A 308 -2.67 -11.34 9.69
N GLU A 309 -2.13 -12.56 9.53
CA GLU A 309 -2.17 -13.58 10.56
C GLU A 309 -1.39 -13.18 11.82
N SER A 310 -0.24 -12.53 11.65
CA SER A 310 0.54 -11.99 12.78
C SER A 310 -0.22 -10.87 13.49
N ASN A 311 -0.83 -9.96 12.74
CA ASN A 311 -1.69 -8.90 13.28
C ASN A 311 -2.90 -9.47 14.05
N LEU A 312 -3.46 -10.59 13.60
CA LEU A 312 -4.54 -11.27 14.31
C LEU A 312 -4.11 -11.73 15.71
N GLU A 313 -2.89 -12.26 15.86
CA GLU A 313 -2.39 -12.69 17.19
C GLU A 313 -2.20 -11.48 18.12
N VAL A 314 -1.69 -10.36 17.59
CA VAL A 314 -1.59 -9.09 18.33
C VAL A 314 -2.98 -8.61 18.77
N LEU A 315 -3.96 -8.64 17.86
CA LEU A 315 -5.34 -8.21 18.15
C LEU A 315 -5.99 -9.09 19.24
N LYS A 316 -5.79 -10.41 19.18
CA LYS A 316 -6.27 -11.33 20.22
C LYS A 316 -5.72 -10.98 21.61
N GLU A 317 -4.46 -10.55 21.67
CA GLU A 317 -3.85 -10.14 22.93
C GLU A 317 -4.40 -8.81 23.41
N ALA A 318 -4.61 -7.85 22.53
CA ALA A 318 -5.17 -6.55 22.86
C ALA A 318 -6.66 -6.60 23.30
N LEU A 319 -7.41 -7.64 22.90
CA LEU A 319 -8.84 -7.81 23.21
C LEU A 319 -9.11 -8.76 24.40
N ARG A 320 -8.09 -9.24 25.09
CA ARG A 320 -8.23 -10.15 26.25
C ARG A 320 -9.00 -9.57 27.43
#